data_3e4b797acdfefa51cd33a2de29072fd0
#
_entry.id   3e4b797acdfefa51cd33a2de29072fd0
#
_cell.length_a   1.000
_cell.length_b   1.000
_cell.length_c   1.000
_cell.angle_alpha   90.00
_cell.angle_beta   90.00
_cell.angle_gamma   90.00
#
_symmetry.space_group_name_H-M   'P 1'
#
loop_
_entity.id
_entity.type
_entity.pdbx_description
1 polymer ?
#
loop_
_entity_poly.entity_id
_entity_poly.type
_entity_poly.pdbx_seq_one_letter_code
_entity_poly.pdbx_strand_id
1 'polypeptide(L)'
;MRYNVYKYNVVELMSMKTCKQLSSEWGVAEHTIADLCRKGKISGAVKEGKSWKIPDDAEKPVDGRISSGKYIKKSVYAEQKPLPIGISDYVRAQSEYYYVDKTLLIKDFLDQKPLVSLFTRPRRFGKTLNMDMIRVFFEISAKDTSIYFKDKAIWDCGEKYRSHQGKYPVIFLTFKDVKFDSWGSTRNKIYALVQEEYERHQELLNSARLSMYEKGFYKKILDGDANEVELTASLEKLSKMLAIHYGTAPIIIIDEYDTPIQEGHSKDFYDEIIGFMRNFFSGAFKDNRNLSYGFLTGILRIAQESIFSGLNNLTVNSVMDEAYGQYFGFTEQEVYQMLDYYHVSEKKEELKNWYD
;
A
#
# COMPACT_ATOMS: atom_id res chain seq x y z
N MET A 1 -19.78 -8.41 17.35
CA MET A 1 -18.86 -9.36 16.66
C MET A 1 -17.49 -8.71 16.65
N ARG A 2 -16.49 -9.34 17.26
CA ARG A 2 -15.10 -8.85 17.20
C ARG A 2 -14.53 -9.29 15.86
N TYR A 3 -14.18 -8.36 14.99
CA TYR A 3 -13.41 -8.67 13.80
C TYR A 3 -11.96 -8.91 14.24
N ASN A 4 -11.56 -10.18 14.29
CA ASN A 4 -10.15 -10.52 14.44
C ASN A 4 -9.45 -10.24 13.11
N VAL A 5 -8.72 -9.14 13.05
CA VAL A 5 -7.91 -8.74 11.90
C VAL A 5 -6.50 -9.26 12.12
N TYR A 6 -6.14 -10.28 11.38
CA TYR A 6 -4.90 -11.03 11.55
C TYR A 6 -3.73 -10.38 10.79
N LYS A 7 -2.58 -10.27 11.49
CA LYS A 7 -1.33 -9.73 10.96
C LYS A 7 -0.39 -10.89 10.62
N TYR A 8 -0.18 -11.17 9.34
CA TYR A 8 0.59 -12.35 8.93
C TYR A 8 1.96 -12.08 8.37
N ASN A 9 2.93 -12.81 8.90
CA ASN A 9 4.09 -13.27 8.15
C ASN A 9 3.88 -14.78 7.88
N VAL A 10 3.18 -15.13 6.81
CA VAL A 10 2.97 -16.54 6.40
C VAL A 10 4.30 -17.27 6.14
N VAL A 11 5.38 -16.53 5.90
CA VAL A 11 6.75 -17.06 5.72
C VAL A 11 7.34 -17.59 7.03
N GLU A 12 6.90 -17.11 8.21
CA GLU A 12 7.38 -17.61 9.50
C GLU A 12 6.72 -18.90 9.97
N LEU A 13 5.65 -19.34 9.30
CA LEU A 13 4.92 -20.59 9.60
C LEU A 13 5.50 -21.84 8.90
N MET A 14 6.56 -21.68 8.13
CA MET A 14 7.27 -22.85 7.62
C MET A 14 7.98 -23.53 8.79
N SER A 15 7.59 -24.77 9.11
CA SER A 15 8.32 -25.58 10.07
C SER A 15 9.76 -25.74 9.58
N MET A 16 10.71 -25.65 10.49
CA MET A 16 12.13 -25.68 10.16
C MET A 16 12.72 -27.02 10.61
N LYS A 17 13.40 -27.70 9.70
CA LYS A 17 14.11 -28.95 9.96
C LYS A 17 15.60 -28.72 10.25
N THR A 18 16.17 -29.61 11.01
CA THR A 18 17.63 -29.69 11.22
C THR A 18 18.28 -30.52 10.11
N CYS A 19 19.60 -30.36 9.90
CA CYS A 19 20.34 -31.22 8.98
C CYS A 19 20.16 -32.71 9.30
N LYS A 20 20.00 -33.08 10.56
CA LYS A 20 19.79 -34.46 11.00
C LYS A 20 18.44 -35.02 10.53
N GLN A 21 17.36 -34.22 10.62
CA GLN A 21 16.05 -34.62 10.14
C GLN A 21 16.03 -34.81 8.63
N LEU A 22 16.58 -33.85 7.89
CA LEU A 22 16.70 -33.94 6.43
C LEU A 22 17.62 -35.03 5.96
N SER A 23 18.65 -35.39 6.74
CA SER A 23 19.54 -36.54 6.45
C SER A 23 18.74 -37.83 6.31
N SER A 24 17.77 -38.05 7.22
CA SER A 24 16.88 -39.20 7.19
C SER A 24 15.92 -39.19 6.01
N GLU A 25 15.41 -38.03 5.66
CA GLU A 25 14.45 -37.86 4.54
C GLU A 25 15.09 -37.93 3.15
N TRP A 26 16.24 -37.27 3.00
CA TRP A 26 16.92 -37.19 1.70
C TRP A 26 17.89 -38.34 1.42
N GLY A 27 18.17 -39.19 2.43
CA GLY A 27 19.17 -40.26 2.32
C GLY A 27 20.58 -39.71 2.07
N VAL A 28 20.90 -38.55 2.65
CA VAL A 28 22.18 -37.84 2.46
C VAL A 28 22.82 -37.59 3.82
N ALA A 29 24.11 -37.77 3.95
CA ALA A 29 24.82 -37.56 5.22
C ALA A 29 24.66 -36.11 5.74
N GLU A 30 24.48 -35.94 7.06
CA GLU A 30 24.22 -34.66 7.72
C GLU A 30 25.27 -33.57 7.36
N HIS A 31 26.53 -33.93 7.31
CA HIS A 31 27.60 -32.98 6.93
C HIS A 31 27.47 -32.47 5.48
N THR A 32 26.93 -33.30 4.56
CA THR A 32 26.68 -32.91 3.17
C THR A 32 25.56 -31.87 3.09
N ILE A 33 24.48 -32.01 3.87
CA ILE A 33 23.39 -31.02 3.97
C ILE A 33 23.93 -29.71 4.54
N ALA A 34 24.74 -29.78 5.60
CA ALA A 34 25.35 -28.59 6.18
C ALA A 34 26.28 -27.86 5.18
N ASP A 35 26.96 -28.58 4.32
CA ASP A 35 27.81 -28.03 3.27
C ASP A 35 26.99 -27.38 2.13
N LEU A 36 25.87 -27.97 1.77
CA LEU A 36 24.93 -27.41 0.82
C LEU A 36 24.31 -26.10 1.34
N CYS A 37 23.95 -26.04 2.64
CA CYS A 37 23.49 -24.82 3.30
C CYS A 37 24.60 -23.73 3.26
N ARG A 38 25.82 -24.09 3.61
CA ARG A 38 26.97 -23.17 3.60
C ARG A 38 27.26 -22.60 2.21
N LYS A 39 27.02 -23.37 1.16
CA LYS A 39 27.16 -22.96 -0.23
C LYS A 39 25.98 -22.25 -0.82
N GLY A 40 24.93 -21.98 0.00
CA GLY A 40 23.71 -21.30 -0.45
C GLY A 40 22.88 -22.10 -1.45
N LYS A 41 23.06 -23.42 -1.52
CA LYS A 41 22.33 -24.29 -2.46
C LYS A 41 20.99 -24.78 -1.94
N ILE A 42 20.65 -24.52 -0.68
CA ILE A 42 19.35 -24.79 -0.07
C ILE A 42 18.74 -23.43 0.25
N SER A 43 17.69 -23.07 -0.50
CA SER A 43 16.99 -21.80 -0.32
C SER A 43 16.34 -21.73 1.05
N GLY A 44 16.37 -20.56 1.71
CA GLY A 44 15.74 -20.35 3.01
C GLY A 44 16.49 -20.96 4.21
N ALA A 45 17.63 -21.64 4.01
CA ALA A 45 18.42 -22.19 5.11
C ALA A 45 19.08 -21.05 5.91
N VAL A 46 18.86 -21.01 7.23
CA VAL A 46 19.40 -20.01 8.16
C VAL A 46 20.30 -20.68 9.18
N LYS A 47 21.44 -20.06 9.49
CA LYS A 47 22.36 -20.57 10.51
C LYS A 47 21.98 -19.99 11.88
N GLU A 48 21.61 -20.86 12.80
CA GLU A 48 21.26 -20.49 14.18
C GLU A 48 22.29 -21.12 15.14
N GLY A 49 23.19 -20.32 15.66
CA GLY A 49 24.30 -20.78 16.48
C GLY A 49 25.22 -21.79 15.76
N LYS A 50 25.28 -23.03 16.24
CA LYS A 50 26.07 -24.13 15.64
C LYS A 50 25.28 -24.98 14.64
N SER A 51 23.96 -24.78 14.53
CA SER A 51 23.05 -25.59 13.72
C SER A 51 22.47 -24.83 12.54
N TRP A 52 22.08 -25.55 11.49
CA TRP A 52 21.30 -25.01 10.38
C TRP A 52 19.82 -25.29 10.61
N LYS A 53 18.98 -24.29 10.34
CA LYS A 53 17.53 -24.39 10.23
C LYS A 53 17.15 -24.28 8.77
N ILE A 54 16.41 -25.24 8.29
CA ILE A 54 16.09 -25.41 6.86
C ILE A 54 14.57 -25.52 6.76
N PRO A 55 13.93 -24.76 5.86
CA PRO A 55 12.49 -24.87 5.67
C PRO A 55 12.07 -26.31 5.36
N ASP A 56 10.91 -26.74 5.89
CA ASP A 56 10.39 -28.10 5.68
C ASP A 56 10.16 -28.45 4.21
N ASP A 57 9.86 -27.42 3.40
CA ASP A 57 9.64 -27.51 1.97
C ASP A 57 10.94 -27.39 1.14
N ALA A 58 12.09 -27.32 1.80
CA ALA A 58 13.37 -27.23 1.10
C ALA A 58 13.60 -28.48 0.24
N GLU A 59 13.81 -28.25 -1.06
CA GLU A 59 14.10 -29.32 -2.00
C GLU A 59 15.57 -29.77 -1.91
N LYS A 60 15.77 -31.07 -2.06
CA LYS A 60 17.12 -31.64 -2.18
C LYS A 60 17.78 -31.10 -3.45
N PRO A 61 18.91 -30.38 -3.37
CA PRO A 61 19.59 -29.89 -4.55
C PRO A 61 20.00 -31.05 -5.48
N VAL A 62 19.73 -30.86 -6.77
CA VAL A 62 20.08 -31.88 -7.79
C VAL A 62 21.60 -32.11 -7.81
N ASP A 63 22.01 -33.35 -7.66
CA ASP A 63 23.42 -33.72 -7.86
C ASP A 63 23.77 -33.49 -9.33
N GLY A 64 24.63 -32.50 -9.61
CA GLY A 64 25.05 -32.14 -10.96
C GLY A 64 25.80 -33.27 -11.73
N ARG A 65 25.87 -34.49 -11.17
CA ARG A 65 26.40 -35.68 -11.80
C ARG A 65 25.37 -36.48 -12.57
N ILE A 66 24.07 -36.14 -12.45
CA ILE A 66 23.00 -36.83 -13.19
C ILE A 66 22.60 -35.96 -14.38
N SER A 67 23.27 -36.08 -15.50
CA SER A 67 23.02 -35.36 -16.76
C SER A 67 21.92 -36.02 -17.62
N SER A 68 20.85 -36.57 -17.04
CA SER A 68 19.70 -37.04 -17.79
C SER A 68 18.43 -36.46 -17.22
N GLY A 69 17.88 -35.43 -17.87
CA GLY A 69 16.67 -34.68 -17.51
C GLY A 69 15.37 -35.50 -17.48
N LYS A 70 15.39 -36.74 -16.96
CA LYS A 70 14.21 -37.64 -17.01
C LYS A 70 13.33 -37.67 -15.77
N TYR A 71 13.68 -36.91 -14.70
CA TYR A 71 12.88 -36.84 -13.48
C TYR A 71 12.80 -35.40 -12.91
N ILE A 72 12.39 -34.44 -13.72
CA ILE A 72 11.81 -33.22 -13.16
C ILE A 72 10.36 -33.56 -12.86
N LYS A 73 10.04 -33.96 -11.62
CA LYS A 73 8.68 -33.78 -11.11
C LYS A 73 8.42 -32.28 -11.20
N LYS A 74 7.52 -31.83 -12.09
CA LYS A 74 6.95 -30.49 -12.03
C LYS A 74 6.43 -30.33 -10.60
N SER A 75 7.01 -29.40 -9.85
CA SER A 75 6.51 -29.02 -8.55
C SER A 75 5.01 -28.70 -8.70
N VAL A 76 4.17 -29.27 -7.86
CA VAL A 76 2.75 -28.96 -7.81
C VAL A 76 2.53 -27.46 -7.55
N TYR A 77 3.55 -26.79 -7.00
CA TYR A 77 3.58 -25.35 -6.70
C TYR A 77 3.98 -24.45 -7.88
N ALA A 78 4.32 -25.00 -9.06
CA ALA A 78 4.76 -24.19 -10.22
C ALA A 78 3.65 -23.34 -10.84
N GLU A 79 2.40 -23.51 -10.42
CA GLU A 79 1.23 -22.76 -10.90
C GLU A 79 0.65 -21.79 -9.86
N GLN A 80 1.15 -21.81 -8.61
CA GLN A 80 0.61 -20.96 -7.55
C GLN A 80 1.28 -19.58 -7.54
N LYS A 81 0.46 -18.51 -7.56
CA LYS A 81 0.96 -17.15 -7.42
C LYS A 81 1.48 -16.93 -5.99
N PRO A 82 2.65 -16.29 -5.83
CA PRO A 82 3.18 -15.97 -4.49
C PRO A 82 2.31 -14.90 -3.79
N LEU A 83 2.45 -14.76 -2.47
CA LEU A 83 1.81 -13.69 -1.71
C LEU A 83 2.46 -12.32 -2.03
N PRO A 84 1.69 -11.21 -2.08
CA PRO A 84 2.19 -9.88 -2.41
C PRO A 84 2.93 -9.22 -1.23
N ILE A 85 3.96 -9.86 -0.69
CA ILE A 85 4.73 -9.37 0.45
C ILE A 85 5.56 -8.16 0.03
N GLY A 86 5.30 -7.00 0.65
CA GLY A 86 6.01 -5.75 0.33
C GLY A 86 5.60 -5.08 -0.97
N ILE A 87 4.57 -5.58 -1.65
CA ILE A 87 4.04 -5.00 -2.89
C ILE A 87 2.99 -3.94 -2.53
N SER A 88 3.17 -2.73 -3.05
CA SER A 88 2.24 -1.60 -2.89
C SER A 88 1.57 -1.18 -4.20
N ASP A 89 2.01 -1.70 -5.34
CA ASP A 89 1.43 -1.49 -6.66
C ASP A 89 0.27 -2.47 -6.88
N TYR A 90 -0.95 -1.94 -7.04
CA TYR A 90 -2.15 -2.75 -7.20
C TYR A 90 -2.16 -3.55 -8.50
N VAL A 91 -1.72 -2.92 -9.61
CA VAL A 91 -1.69 -3.58 -10.92
C VAL A 91 -0.79 -4.80 -10.87
N ARG A 92 0.36 -4.64 -10.26
CA ARG A 92 1.31 -5.73 -10.06
C ARG A 92 0.78 -6.78 -9.08
N ALA A 93 0.22 -6.35 -7.95
CA ALA A 93 -0.30 -7.25 -6.93
C ALA A 93 -1.38 -8.20 -7.49
N GLN A 94 -2.34 -7.65 -8.24
CA GLN A 94 -3.44 -8.45 -8.78
C GLN A 94 -3.04 -9.31 -9.99
N SER A 95 -2.02 -8.91 -10.77
CA SER A 95 -1.60 -9.65 -11.97
C SER A 95 -0.60 -10.78 -11.66
N GLU A 96 0.40 -10.52 -10.80
CA GLU A 96 1.52 -11.42 -10.54
C GLU A 96 1.37 -12.24 -9.25
N TYR A 97 0.54 -11.80 -8.30
CA TYR A 97 0.47 -12.37 -6.95
C TYR A 97 -0.91 -12.92 -6.62
N TYR A 98 -0.99 -13.70 -5.54
CA TYR A 98 -2.26 -14.07 -4.93
C TYR A 98 -2.86 -12.84 -4.25
N TYR A 99 -3.78 -12.18 -4.93
CA TYR A 99 -4.43 -10.97 -4.45
C TYR A 99 -5.80 -11.30 -3.85
N VAL A 100 -6.02 -10.90 -2.60
CA VAL A 100 -7.35 -10.96 -1.97
C VAL A 100 -8.14 -9.71 -2.37
N ASP A 101 -9.27 -9.91 -3.03
CA ASP A 101 -10.07 -8.83 -3.58
C ASP A 101 -10.67 -7.93 -2.48
N LYS A 102 -10.26 -6.67 -2.47
CA LYS A 102 -10.74 -5.62 -1.56
C LYS A 102 -11.50 -4.52 -2.29
N THR A 103 -11.87 -4.75 -3.56
CA THR A 103 -12.47 -3.69 -4.41
C THR A 103 -13.84 -3.24 -3.94
N LEU A 104 -14.55 -4.01 -3.13
CA LEU A 104 -15.80 -3.57 -2.49
C LEU A 104 -15.62 -2.39 -1.51
N LEU A 105 -14.38 -2.08 -1.09
CA LEU A 105 -14.05 -0.83 -0.41
C LEU A 105 -14.55 0.38 -1.22
N ILE A 106 -14.37 0.34 -2.54
CA ILE A 106 -14.81 1.42 -3.44
C ILE A 106 -16.33 1.54 -3.44
N LYS A 107 -17.05 0.40 -3.46
CA LYS A 107 -18.51 0.39 -3.39
C LYS A 107 -19.02 1.05 -2.11
N ASP A 108 -18.55 0.57 -0.97
CA ASP A 108 -19.02 1.06 0.33
C ASP A 108 -18.67 2.55 0.53
N PHE A 109 -17.50 2.98 0.02
CA PHE A 109 -17.13 4.38 -0.01
C PHE A 109 -18.10 5.22 -0.87
N LEU A 110 -18.42 4.76 -2.08
CA LEU A 110 -19.35 5.47 -2.98
C LEU A 110 -20.80 5.51 -2.45
N ASP A 111 -21.18 4.51 -1.66
CA ASP A 111 -22.52 4.48 -1.03
C ASP A 111 -22.61 5.45 0.16
N GLN A 112 -21.58 5.54 0.98
CA GLN A 112 -21.53 6.44 2.14
C GLN A 112 -21.24 7.90 1.76
N LYS A 113 -20.51 8.14 0.66
CA LYS A 113 -20.12 9.45 0.14
C LYS A 113 -19.49 10.41 1.16
N PRO A 114 -18.54 9.98 1.99
CA PRO A 114 -17.80 10.90 2.83
C PRO A 114 -16.95 11.82 1.94
N LEU A 115 -16.85 13.10 2.29
CA LEU A 115 -16.02 14.01 1.49
C LEU A 115 -14.54 13.71 1.71
N VAL A 116 -14.13 13.52 2.97
CA VAL A 116 -12.75 13.14 3.33
C VAL A 116 -12.80 11.98 4.31
N SER A 117 -12.06 10.91 4.00
CA SER A 117 -11.94 9.71 4.84
C SER A 117 -10.51 9.53 5.35
N LEU A 118 -10.38 9.38 6.64
CA LEU A 118 -9.13 8.98 7.30
C LEU A 118 -9.24 7.52 7.75
N PHE A 119 -8.34 6.68 7.25
CA PHE A 119 -8.21 5.28 7.66
C PHE A 119 -6.99 5.10 8.55
N THR A 120 -7.21 4.84 9.83
CA THR A 120 -6.11 4.52 10.76
C THR A 120 -6.04 3.02 11.01
N ARG A 121 -4.96 2.40 10.55
CA ARG A 121 -4.72 0.95 10.67
C ARG A 121 -3.25 0.69 11.02
N PRO A 122 -2.93 -0.39 11.72
CA PRO A 122 -1.54 -0.78 11.98
C PRO A 122 -0.73 -0.94 10.70
N ARG A 123 0.59 -1.03 10.83
CA ARG A 123 1.48 -1.36 9.71
C ARG A 123 1.13 -2.74 9.15
N ARG A 124 1.36 -2.96 7.84
CA ARG A 124 1.11 -4.22 7.12
C ARG A 124 -0.36 -4.63 6.97
N PHE A 125 -1.31 -3.71 7.17
CA PHE A 125 -2.74 -3.93 6.97
C PHE A 125 -3.23 -3.58 5.56
N GLY A 126 -2.35 -3.48 4.57
CA GLY A 126 -2.72 -3.23 3.18
C GLY A 126 -3.14 -1.79 2.85
N LYS A 127 -2.89 -0.80 3.74
CA LYS A 127 -3.28 0.61 3.52
C LYS A 127 -2.81 1.14 2.17
N THR A 128 -1.51 1.13 1.91
CA THR A 128 -0.90 1.63 0.68
C THR A 128 -1.44 0.91 -0.56
N LEU A 129 -1.59 -0.42 -0.50
CA LEU A 129 -2.13 -1.21 -1.61
C LEU A 129 -3.59 -0.84 -1.92
N ASN A 130 -4.42 -0.63 -0.89
CA ASN A 130 -5.80 -0.19 -1.06
C ASN A 130 -5.87 1.25 -1.62
N MET A 131 -4.96 2.14 -1.20
CA MET A 131 -4.92 3.51 -1.75
C MET A 131 -4.49 3.49 -3.22
N ASP A 132 -3.54 2.65 -3.59
CA ASP A 132 -3.15 2.49 -4.99
C ASP A 132 -4.27 1.84 -5.83
N MET A 133 -5.00 0.86 -5.28
CA MET A 133 -6.21 0.30 -5.91
C MET A 133 -7.27 1.40 -6.16
N ILE A 134 -7.53 2.26 -5.19
CA ILE A 134 -8.46 3.39 -5.32
C ILE A 134 -7.97 4.34 -6.42
N ARG A 135 -6.67 4.68 -6.42
CA ARG A 135 -6.05 5.51 -7.46
C ARG A 135 -6.27 4.90 -8.85
N VAL A 136 -5.88 3.65 -9.05
CA VAL A 136 -6.00 2.94 -10.35
C VAL A 136 -7.45 2.84 -10.83
N PHE A 137 -8.41 2.72 -9.89
CA PHE A 137 -9.82 2.68 -10.24
C PHE A 137 -10.34 4.04 -10.73
N PHE A 138 -10.08 5.10 -10.00
CA PHE A 138 -10.69 6.41 -10.29
C PHE A 138 -9.93 7.22 -11.33
N GLU A 139 -8.61 7.03 -11.46
CA GLU A 139 -7.73 7.91 -12.20
C GLU A 139 -7.99 7.90 -13.70
N ILE A 140 -8.12 9.11 -14.28
CA ILE A 140 -8.11 9.31 -15.73
C ILE A 140 -6.74 8.87 -16.27
N SER A 141 -6.73 7.93 -17.19
CA SER A 141 -5.51 7.37 -17.76
C SER A 141 -5.65 7.20 -19.28
N ALA A 142 -4.54 7.35 -20.01
CA ALA A 142 -4.48 7.01 -21.43
C ALA A 142 -4.61 5.50 -21.67
N LYS A 143 -4.34 4.66 -20.64
CA LYS A 143 -4.50 3.21 -20.70
C LYS A 143 -5.86 2.82 -20.13
N ASP A 144 -6.50 1.81 -20.71
CA ASP A 144 -7.72 1.22 -20.14
C ASP A 144 -7.38 0.44 -18.85
N THR A 145 -7.59 1.10 -17.71
CA THR A 145 -7.38 0.49 -16.38
C THR A 145 -8.57 -0.38 -15.93
N SER A 146 -9.70 -0.37 -16.64
CA SER A 146 -10.86 -1.21 -16.33
C SER A 146 -10.55 -2.70 -16.38
N ILE A 147 -9.57 -3.09 -17.17
CA ILE A 147 -9.11 -4.48 -17.31
C ILE A 147 -8.67 -5.10 -15.97
N TYR A 148 -8.23 -4.28 -15.02
CA TYR A 148 -7.79 -4.73 -13.70
C TYR A 148 -8.93 -4.94 -12.70
N PHE A 149 -10.17 -4.60 -13.11
CA PHE A 149 -11.35 -4.65 -12.24
C PHE A 149 -12.46 -5.55 -12.79
N LYS A 150 -12.39 -5.96 -14.07
CA LYS A 150 -13.44 -6.74 -14.74
C LYS A 150 -13.73 -8.11 -14.12
N ASP A 151 -12.75 -8.69 -13.43
CA ASP A 151 -12.82 -9.95 -12.70
C ASP A 151 -12.94 -9.75 -11.18
N LYS A 152 -13.19 -8.53 -10.71
CA LYS A 152 -13.29 -8.17 -9.30
C LYS A 152 -14.72 -7.88 -8.88
N ALA A 153 -15.01 -8.05 -7.59
CA ALA A 153 -16.34 -7.91 -7.02
C ALA A 153 -16.99 -6.54 -7.29
N ILE A 154 -16.22 -5.47 -7.36
CA ILE A 154 -16.72 -4.13 -7.69
C ILE A 154 -17.39 -4.09 -9.07
N TRP A 155 -16.91 -4.89 -10.02
CA TRP A 155 -17.46 -4.89 -11.39
C TRP A 155 -18.86 -5.47 -11.45
N ASP A 156 -19.15 -6.45 -10.60
CA ASP A 156 -20.46 -7.09 -10.51
C ASP A 156 -21.50 -6.24 -9.77
N CYS A 157 -21.06 -5.17 -9.07
CA CYS A 157 -21.96 -4.26 -8.36
C CYS A 157 -22.82 -3.37 -9.27
N GLY A 158 -22.58 -3.35 -10.58
CA GLY A 158 -23.41 -2.67 -11.57
C GLY A 158 -22.88 -1.32 -12.01
N GLU A 159 -23.61 -0.70 -12.95
CA GLU A 159 -23.21 0.51 -13.67
C GLU A 159 -23.07 1.74 -12.74
N LYS A 160 -23.85 1.80 -11.67
CA LYS A 160 -23.74 2.87 -10.66
C LYS A 160 -22.28 3.08 -10.18
N TYR A 161 -21.52 1.99 -10.06
CA TYR A 161 -20.13 2.04 -9.58
C TYR A 161 -19.14 2.06 -10.74
N ARG A 162 -19.37 1.27 -11.80
CA ARG A 162 -18.50 1.24 -12.98
C ARG A 162 -18.38 2.58 -13.68
N SER A 163 -19.44 3.40 -13.67
CA SER A 163 -19.43 4.75 -14.26
C SER A 163 -18.38 5.69 -13.63
N HIS A 164 -17.89 5.39 -12.44
CA HIS A 164 -16.83 6.18 -11.78
C HIS A 164 -15.41 5.79 -12.22
N GLN A 165 -15.23 4.62 -12.87
CA GLN A 165 -13.93 4.11 -13.25
C GLN A 165 -13.28 4.99 -14.32
N GLY A 166 -12.05 5.46 -14.05
CA GLY A 166 -11.27 6.30 -14.98
C GLY A 166 -11.86 7.70 -15.21
N LYS A 167 -12.59 8.29 -14.26
CA LYS A 167 -13.33 9.55 -14.43
C LYS A 167 -12.77 10.75 -13.66
N TYR A 168 -11.78 10.54 -12.80
CA TYR A 168 -11.28 11.60 -11.92
C TYR A 168 -9.79 11.84 -12.15
N PRO A 169 -9.31 13.08 -12.19
CA PRO A 169 -7.90 13.32 -11.94
C PRO A 169 -7.58 12.90 -10.51
N VAL A 170 -6.39 12.37 -10.26
CA VAL A 170 -5.99 11.92 -8.92
C VAL A 170 -4.67 12.56 -8.52
N ILE A 171 -4.63 13.17 -7.35
CA ILE A 171 -3.41 13.62 -6.67
C ILE A 171 -3.03 12.55 -5.65
N PHE A 172 -1.81 11.99 -5.76
CA PHE A 172 -1.36 10.90 -4.91
C PHE A 172 -0.01 11.20 -4.27
N LEU A 173 0.01 11.33 -2.94
CA LEU A 173 1.24 11.52 -2.17
C LEU A 173 1.39 10.39 -1.14
N THR A 174 2.63 9.90 -0.96
CA THR A 174 2.97 9.01 0.16
C THR A 174 4.12 9.57 0.96
N PHE A 175 3.93 9.69 2.27
CA PHE A 175 4.95 10.20 3.19
C PHE A 175 5.78 9.09 3.86
N LYS A 176 5.69 7.85 3.37
CA LYS A 176 6.35 6.67 3.96
C LYS A 176 7.86 6.86 4.19
N ASP A 177 8.51 7.61 3.29
CA ASP A 177 9.95 7.83 3.29
C ASP A 177 10.36 9.23 3.81
N VAL A 178 9.41 9.98 4.38
CA VAL A 178 9.67 11.29 4.99
C VAL A 178 10.11 11.09 6.45
N LYS A 179 11.37 10.66 6.62
CA LYS A 179 11.98 10.29 7.91
C LYS A 179 13.36 10.94 8.03
N PHE A 180 13.38 12.15 8.52
CA PHE A 180 14.61 12.95 8.63
C PHE A 180 14.77 13.52 10.03
N ASP A 181 16.01 13.87 10.39
CA ASP A 181 16.38 14.32 11.72
C ASP A 181 16.21 15.84 11.93
N SER A 182 15.71 16.57 10.92
CA SER A 182 15.50 18.02 11.00
C SER A 182 14.31 18.48 10.16
N TRP A 183 13.67 19.57 10.60
CA TRP A 183 12.61 20.23 9.85
C TRP A 183 13.05 20.60 8.42
N GLY A 184 14.23 21.19 8.26
CA GLY A 184 14.72 21.58 6.92
C GLY A 184 14.79 20.43 5.95
N SER A 185 15.34 19.28 6.35
CA SER A 185 15.42 18.07 5.51
C SER A 185 14.05 17.47 5.24
N THR A 186 13.18 17.42 6.26
CA THR A 186 11.80 16.94 6.16
C THR A 186 11.00 17.78 5.15
N ARG A 187 11.06 19.13 5.29
CA ARG A 187 10.41 20.07 4.37
C ARG A 187 10.90 19.90 2.93
N ASN A 188 12.21 19.78 2.73
CA ASN A 188 12.77 19.58 1.39
C ASN A 188 12.29 18.27 0.75
N LYS A 189 12.15 17.19 1.53
CA LYS A 189 11.60 15.94 1.02
C LYS A 189 10.11 16.05 0.69
N ILE A 190 9.32 16.75 1.52
CA ILE A 190 7.91 17.04 1.20
C ILE A 190 7.82 17.86 -0.08
N TYR A 191 8.70 18.86 -0.24
CA TYR A 191 8.75 19.66 -1.46
C TYR A 191 9.01 18.78 -2.69
N ALA A 192 10.02 17.90 -2.63
CA ALA A 192 10.35 16.99 -3.72
C ALA A 192 9.16 16.07 -4.09
N LEU A 193 8.42 15.54 -3.09
CA LEU A 193 7.21 14.75 -3.36
C LEU A 193 6.12 15.58 -4.06
N VAL A 194 5.95 16.83 -3.67
CA VAL A 194 5.02 17.74 -4.35
C VAL A 194 5.48 18.02 -5.79
N GLN A 195 6.78 18.24 -6.01
CA GLN A 195 7.33 18.42 -7.36
C GLN A 195 7.08 17.18 -8.24
N GLU A 196 7.37 15.98 -7.74
CA GLU A 196 7.11 14.72 -8.43
C GLU A 196 5.62 14.58 -8.81
N GLU A 197 4.71 14.99 -7.92
CA GLU A 197 3.27 14.98 -8.21
C GLU A 197 2.86 16.04 -9.23
N TYR A 198 3.44 17.23 -9.20
CA TYR A 198 3.25 18.23 -10.25
C TYR A 198 3.80 17.73 -11.60
N GLU A 199 4.99 17.13 -11.59
CA GLU A 199 5.59 16.57 -12.80
C GLU A 199 4.71 15.47 -13.42
N ARG A 200 3.98 14.69 -12.62
CA ARG A 200 3.03 13.69 -13.09
C ARG A 200 1.85 14.28 -13.87
N HIS A 201 1.57 15.57 -13.69
CA HIS A 201 0.49 16.31 -14.33
C HIS A 201 0.99 17.37 -15.36
N GLN A 202 2.06 17.05 -16.12
CA GLN A 202 2.67 17.99 -17.09
C GLN A 202 1.71 18.50 -18.17
N GLU A 203 0.63 17.76 -18.45
CA GLU A 203 -0.42 18.17 -19.39
C GLU A 203 -1.01 19.54 -19.05
N LEU A 204 -0.98 19.94 -17.77
CA LEU A 204 -1.46 21.25 -17.31
C LEU A 204 -0.68 22.41 -17.93
N LEU A 205 0.61 22.25 -18.21
CA LEU A 205 1.44 23.29 -18.86
C LEU A 205 0.90 23.65 -20.25
N ASN A 206 0.35 22.67 -20.96
CA ASN A 206 -0.18 22.83 -22.31
C ASN A 206 -1.70 23.08 -22.32
N SER A 207 -2.35 23.16 -21.17
CA SER A 207 -3.79 23.38 -21.07
C SER A 207 -4.17 24.76 -21.61
N ALA A 208 -5.07 24.82 -22.60
CA ALA A 208 -5.64 26.08 -23.08
C ALA A 208 -6.63 26.70 -22.09
N ARG A 209 -7.08 25.93 -21.10
CA ARG A 209 -8.06 26.38 -20.08
C ARG A 209 -7.43 27.10 -18.90
N LEU A 210 -6.11 26.92 -18.68
CA LEU A 210 -5.40 27.56 -17.58
C LEU A 210 -4.85 28.91 -17.97
N SER A 211 -5.00 29.88 -17.07
CA SER A 211 -4.43 31.21 -17.21
C SER A 211 -2.90 31.21 -17.07
N MET A 212 -2.25 32.28 -17.51
CA MET A 212 -0.81 32.47 -17.34
C MET A 212 -0.42 32.52 -15.84
N TYR A 213 -1.29 32.99 -14.97
CA TYR A 213 -1.07 33.02 -13.52
C TYR A 213 -0.98 31.59 -12.94
N GLU A 214 -1.92 30.72 -13.29
CA GLU A 214 -1.93 29.32 -12.83
C GLU A 214 -0.71 28.56 -13.36
N LYS A 215 -0.37 28.73 -14.62
CA LYS A 215 0.85 28.15 -15.20
C LYS A 215 2.14 28.69 -14.58
N GLY A 216 2.17 29.98 -14.20
CA GLY A 216 3.28 30.60 -13.47
C GLY A 216 3.49 29.96 -12.10
N PHE A 217 2.40 29.76 -11.34
CA PHE A 217 2.46 29.08 -10.06
C PHE A 217 2.92 27.61 -10.22
N TYR A 218 2.39 26.91 -11.22
CA TYR A 218 2.78 25.53 -11.52
C TYR A 218 4.30 25.42 -11.78
N LYS A 219 4.84 26.28 -12.65
CA LYS A 219 6.27 26.33 -12.94
C LYS A 219 7.09 26.63 -11.70
N LYS A 220 6.64 27.56 -10.85
CA LYS A 220 7.33 27.94 -9.62
C LYS A 220 7.50 26.73 -8.66
N ILE A 221 6.52 25.84 -8.58
CA ILE A 221 6.65 24.58 -7.85
C ILE A 221 7.69 23.66 -8.52
N LEU A 222 7.62 23.46 -9.83
CA LEU A 222 8.55 22.59 -10.55
C LEU A 222 10.01 23.06 -10.49
N ASP A 223 10.23 24.38 -10.57
CA ASP A 223 11.56 24.98 -10.55
C ASP A 223 12.18 25.02 -9.15
N GLY A 224 11.41 24.72 -8.09
CA GLY A 224 11.88 24.76 -6.71
C GLY A 224 11.88 26.16 -6.07
N ASP A 225 11.22 27.13 -6.72
CA ASP A 225 11.24 28.55 -6.34
C ASP A 225 10.08 28.95 -5.40
N ALA A 226 9.18 28.02 -5.08
CA ALA A 226 8.06 28.31 -4.21
C ALA A 226 8.52 28.39 -2.74
N ASN A 227 8.07 29.45 -2.04
CA ASN A 227 8.27 29.57 -0.62
C ASN A 227 7.36 28.62 0.18
N GLU A 228 7.54 28.57 1.51
CA GLU A 228 6.78 27.64 2.36
C GLU A 228 5.26 27.88 2.33
N VAL A 229 4.83 29.14 2.26
CA VAL A 229 3.39 29.48 2.16
C VAL A 229 2.82 28.97 0.84
N GLU A 230 3.54 29.13 -0.25
CA GLU A 230 3.14 28.61 -1.57
C GLU A 230 3.15 27.08 -1.60
N LEU A 231 4.11 26.45 -0.93
CA LEU A 231 4.17 25.00 -0.80
C LEU A 231 2.95 24.46 -0.01
N THR A 232 2.54 25.12 1.08
CA THR A 232 1.33 24.70 1.81
C THR A 232 0.05 24.86 1.00
N ALA A 233 0.01 25.79 0.03
CA ALA A 233 -1.12 25.98 -0.89
C ALA A 233 -1.08 25.06 -2.13
N SER A 234 -0.01 24.30 -2.32
CA SER A 234 0.25 23.57 -3.57
C SER A 234 -0.86 22.57 -3.95
N LEU A 235 -1.39 21.80 -2.99
CA LEU A 235 -2.46 20.82 -3.26
C LEU A 235 -3.78 21.50 -3.64
N GLU A 236 -4.14 22.60 -2.98
CA GLU A 236 -5.31 23.39 -3.35
C GLU A 236 -5.19 23.94 -4.77
N LYS A 237 -4.02 24.50 -5.11
CA LYS A 237 -3.75 25.06 -6.45
C LYS A 237 -3.75 23.98 -7.52
N LEU A 238 -3.12 22.82 -7.24
CA LEU A 238 -3.12 21.69 -8.17
C LEU A 238 -4.56 21.16 -8.38
N SER A 239 -5.33 21.01 -7.30
CA SER A 239 -6.76 20.61 -7.38
C SER A 239 -7.56 21.54 -8.30
N LYS A 240 -7.39 22.84 -8.12
CA LYS A 240 -8.06 23.84 -8.96
C LYS A 240 -7.63 23.71 -10.44
N MET A 241 -6.35 23.59 -10.70
CA MET A 241 -5.84 23.47 -12.06
C MET A 241 -6.34 22.21 -12.77
N LEU A 242 -6.35 21.07 -12.05
CA LEU A 242 -6.90 19.81 -12.56
C LEU A 242 -8.40 19.91 -12.84
N ALA A 243 -9.18 20.50 -11.90
CA ALA A 243 -10.61 20.71 -12.09
C ALA A 243 -10.91 21.58 -13.32
N ILE A 244 -10.14 22.63 -13.56
CA ILE A 244 -10.28 23.50 -14.76
C ILE A 244 -9.92 22.71 -16.02
N HIS A 245 -8.83 21.97 -16.00
CA HIS A 245 -8.34 21.22 -17.16
C HIS A 245 -9.29 20.11 -17.59
N TYR A 246 -9.68 19.25 -16.65
CA TYR A 246 -10.52 18.08 -16.92
C TYR A 246 -12.02 18.36 -16.87
N GLY A 247 -12.46 19.46 -16.24
CA GLY A 247 -13.86 19.76 -15.98
C GLY A 247 -14.48 18.90 -14.87
N THR A 248 -13.63 18.16 -14.13
CA THR A 248 -14.01 17.29 -13.01
C THR A 248 -13.04 17.52 -11.86
N ALA A 249 -13.55 17.70 -10.65
CA ALA A 249 -12.73 17.90 -9.47
C ALA A 249 -11.92 16.64 -9.16
N PRO A 250 -10.63 16.75 -8.75
CA PRO A 250 -9.79 15.63 -8.46
C PRO A 250 -10.16 14.91 -7.17
N ILE A 251 -9.61 13.72 -7.04
CA ILE A 251 -9.48 12.98 -5.78
C ILE A 251 -8.07 13.23 -5.22
N ILE A 252 -7.95 13.48 -3.92
CA ILE A 252 -6.66 13.62 -3.24
C ILE A 252 -6.47 12.40 -2.33
N ILE A 253 -5.36 11.68 -2.51
CA ILE A 253 -4.96 10.53 -1.71
C ILE A 253 -3.64 10.85 -1.03
N ILE A 254 -3.60 10.77 0.30
CA ILE A 254 -2.38 10.96 1.10
C ILE A 254 -2.14 9.72 1.97
N ASP A 255 -1.10 8.97 1.63
CA ASP A 255 -0.72 7.76 2.35
C ASP A 255 0.35 8.06 3.41
N GLU A 256 0.22 7.42 4.58
CA GLU A 256 1.11 7.57 5.74
C GLU A 256 1.31 9.03 6.19
N TYR A 257 0.20 9.80 6.30
CA TYR A 257 0.21 11.22 6.63
C TYR A 257 0.93 11.53 7.96
N ASP A 258 0.95 10.59 8.87
CA ASP A 258 1.47 10.72 10.23
C ASP A 258 2.97 10.42 10.34
N THR A 259 3.61 9.85 9.32
CA THR A 259 5.04 9.50 9.34
C THR A 259 5.94 10.72 9.63
N PRO A 260 5.86 11.86 8.90
CA PRO A 260 6.71 13.02 9.19
C PRO A 260 6.42 13.66 10.55
N ILE A 261 5.21 13.50 11.08
CA ILE A 261 4.80 14.04 12.37
C ILE A 261 5.38 13.20 13.51
N GLN A 262 5.40 11.86 13.35
CA GLN A 262 6.06 10.96 14.29
C GLN A 262 7.58 11.27 14.38
N GLU A 263 8.22 11.52 13.25
CA GLU A 263 9.63 11.93 13.22
C GLU A 263 9.83 13.30 13.91
N GLY A 264 8.97 14.29 13.62
CA GLY A 264 9.03 15.60 14.27
C GLY A 264 8.91 15.52 15.78
N HIS A 265 8.03 14.63 16.29
CA HIS A 265 7.89 14.40 17.72
C HIS A 265 9.14 13.74 18.33
N SER A 266 9.81 12.84 17.62
CA SER A 266 10.98 12.11 18.10
C SER A 266 12.30 12.90 17.96
N LYS A 267 12.31 14.00 17.17
CA LYS A 267 13.51 14.75 16.75
C LYS A 267 13.40 16.25 17.03
N ASP A 268 12.51 16.65 17.93
CA ASP A 268 12.36 18.02 18.46
C ASP A 268 12.02 19.12 17.41
N PHE A 269 11.30 18.76 16.33
CA PHE A 269 10.72 19.74 15.37
C PHE A 269 9.21 19.56 15.18
N TYR A 270 8.53 19.16 16.27
CA TYR A 270 7.09 18.87 16.26
C TYR A 270 6.23 20.09 15.90
N ASP A 271 6.54 21.25 16.45
CA ASP A 271 5.74 22.47 16.25
C ASP A 271 5.80 22.94 14.79
N GLU A 272 6.98 22.87 14.17
CA GLU A 272 7.17 23.24 12.77
C GLU A 272 6.39 22.31 11.84
N ILE A 273 6.53 20.98 12.03
CA ILE A 273 5.82 20.02 11.17
C ILE A 273 4.31 20.10 11.36
N ILE A 274 3.80 20.27 12.58
CA ILE A 274 2.37 20.44 12.84
C ILE A 274 1.83 21.71 12.20
N GLY A 275 2.54 22.83 12.34
CA GLY A 275 2.19 24.10 11.71
C GLY A 275 2.10 24.00 10.20
N PHE A 276 3.09 23.35 9.58
CA PHE A 276 3.11 23.10 8.15
C PHE A 276 1.97 22.18 7.71
N MET A 277 1.83 20.98 8.31
CA MET A 277 0.85 19.98 7.90
C MET A 277 -0.59 20.47 8.10
N ARG A 278 -0.86 21.27 9.13
CA ARG A 278 -2.16 21.92 9.35
C ARG A 278 -2.53 22.79 8.15
N ASN A 279 -1.65 23.66 7.71
CA ASN A 279 -1.89 24.56 6.58
C ASN A 279 -1.99 23.77 5.27
N PHE A 280 -1.14 22.79 5.07
CA PHE A 280 -1.10 21.94 3.88
C PHE A 280 -2.40 21.13 3.71
N PHE A 281 -2.89 20.51 4.78
CA PHE A 281 -4.15 19.75 4.74
C PHE A 281 -5.38 20.65 4.75
N SER A 282 -5.33 21.80 5.42
CA SER A 282 -6.40 22.77 5.36
C SER A 282 -6.65 23.24 3.93
N GLY A 283 -5.60 23.61 3.20
CA GLY A 283 -5.72 23.98 1.79
C GLY A 283 -6.25 22.84 0.90
N ALA A 284 -5.82 21.61 1.16
CA ALA A 284 -6.23 20.45 0.39
C ALA A 284 -7.71 20.06 0.61
N PHE A 285 -8.19 20.11 1.86
CA PHE A 285 -9.42 19.43 2.27
C PHE A 285 -10.49 20.36 2.86
N LYS A 286 -10.11 21.50 3.48
CA LYS A 286 -11.06 22.41 4.09
C LYS A 286 -11.66 23.33 3.03
N ASP A 287 -12.99 23.29 2.90
CA ASP A 287 -13.74 24.17 2.00
C ASP A 287 -13.22 24.20 0.53
N ASN A 288 -12.44 23.16 0.15
CA ASN A 288 -11.91 23.03 -1.20
C ASN A 288 -13.01 22.66 -2.19
N ARG A 289 -13.52 23.65 -2.91
CA ARG A 289 -14.58 23.46 -3.92
C ARG A 289 -14.15 22.62 -5.13
N ASN A 290 -12.84 22.43 -5.29
CA ASN A 290 -12.25 21.62 -6.35
C ASN A 290 -11.78 20.25 -5.81
N LEU A 291 -12.51 19.68 -4.85
CA LEU A 291 -12.25 18.35 -4.31
C LEU A 291 -13.48 17.46 -4.54
N SER A 292 -13.31 16.33 -5.21
CA SER A 292 -14.35 15.29 -5.28
C SER A 292 -14.36 14.45 -4.01
N TYR A 293 -13.20 13.88 -3.67
CA TYR A 293 -13.02 13.04 -2.49
C TYR A 293 -11.60 13.17 -1.95
N GLY A 294 -11.43 12.98 -0.64
CA GLY A 294 -10.16 12.91 0.04
C GLY A 294 -9.97 11.57 0.76
N PHE A 295 -8.78 10.99 0.62
CA PHE A 295 -8.38 9.79 1.35
C PHE A 295 -7.07 10.04 2.07
N LEU A 296 -7.05 9.76 3.38
CA LEU A 296 -5.85 9.79 4.18
C LEU A 296 -5.64 8.44 4.86
N THR A 297 -4.39 7.99 4.93
CA THR A 297 -4.05 6.81 5.74
C THR A 297 -2.92 7.10 6.71
N GLY A 298 -2.97 6.45 7.87
CA GLY A 298 -1.95 6.53 8.91
C GLY A 298 -2.03 5.36 9.88
N ILE A 299 -1.14 5.37 10.86
CA ILE A 299 -1.16 4.42 11.97
C ILE A 299 -1.89 5.05 13.16
N LEU A 300 -1.62 6.31 13.41
CA LEU A 300 -2.13 7.05 14.56
C LEU A 300 -3.30 7.93 14.14
N ARG A 301 -4.27 8.05 15.03
CA ARG A 301 -5.17 9.18 15.04
C ARG A 301 -4.48 10.31 15.81
N ILE A 302 -3.76 11.17 15.09
CA ILE A 302 -3.21 12.37 15.71
C ILE A 302 -4.38 13.25 16.17
N ALA A 303 -4.26 13.84 17.36
CA ALA A 303 -5.34 14.61 17.97
C ALA A 303 -5.96 15.57 16.95
N GLN A 304 -7.26 15.46 16.77
CA GLN A 304 -8.02 16.24 15.76
C GLN A 304 -7.78 17.75 15.93
N GLU A 305 -7.49 18.17 17.17
CA GLU A 305 -7.21 19.56 17.54
C GLU A 305 -5.86 20.08 17.04
N SER A 306 -4.92 19.22 16.68
CA SER A 306 -3.58 19.66 16.25
C SER A 306 -3.46 19.88 14.74
N ILE A 307 -3.95 18.98 13.91
CA ILE A 307 -3.81 19.03 12.44
C ILE A 307 -5.13 19.23 11.74
N PHE A 308 -6.18 18.58 12.24
CA PHE A 308 -7.50 18.54 11.61
C PHE A 308 -8.53 19.46 12.30
N SER A 309 -8.10 20.36 13.18
CA SER A 309 -8.98 21.25 13.97
C SER A 309 -9.91 22.14 13.15
N GLY A 310 -9.65 22.26 11.86
CA GLY A 310 -10.50 23.00 10.94
C GLY A 310 -11.29 22.14 9.96
N LEU A 311 -11.12 20.82 9.94
CA LEU A 311 -11.79 19.92 8.98
C LEU A 311 -13.08 19.37 9.58
N ASN A 312 -14.21 20.03 9.29
CA ASN A 312 -15.55 19.59 9.70
C ASN A 312 -16.09 18.43 8.85
N ASN A 313 -15.41 18.11 7.75
CA ASN A 313 -15.80 17.14 6.73
C ASN A 313 -14.99 15.86 6.77
N LEU A 314 -14.19 15.62 7.83
CA LEU A 314 -13.36 14.45 8.00
C LEU A 314 -14.12 13.32 8.70
N THR A 315 -14.29 12.20 8.01
CA THR A 315 -14.78 10.94 8.60
C THR A 315 -13.60 10.09 8.99
N VAL A 316 -13.46 9.78 10.27
CA VAL A 316 -12.38 8.93 10.80
C VAL A 316 -12.88 7.49 10.89
N ASN A 317 -12.12 6.58 10.30
CA ASN A 317 -12.37 5.14 10.30
C ASN A 317 -11.18 4.43 10.97
N SER A 318 -11.29 4.16 12.24
CA SER A 318 -10.27 3.49 13.04
C SER A 318 -10.38 1.96 12.99
N VAL A 319 -9.42 1.27 13.56
CA VAL A 319 -9.49 -0.20 13.70
C VAL A 319 -10.62 -0.66 14.63
N MET A 320 -11.14 0.25 15.46
CA MET A 320 -12.26 -0.03 16.37
C MET A 320 -13.63 0.09 15.70
N ASP A 321 -13.69 0.70 14.52
CA ASP A 321 -14.92 0.92 13.78
C ASP A 321 -15.24 -0.30 12.90
N GLU A 322 -16.49 -0.74 12.89
CA GLU A 322 -16.94 -1.86 12.05
C GLU A 322 -16.87 -1.51 10.57
N ALA A 323 -17.11 -0.25 10.24
CA ALA A 323 -17.05 0.23 8.87
C ALA A 323 -15.65 0.04 8.29
N TYR A 324 -15.59 -0.53 7.11
CA TYR A 324 -14.37 -0.80 6.35
C TYR A 324 -13.35 -1.76 7.00
N GLY A 325 -13.67 -2.35 8.18
CA GLY A 325 -12.76 -3.29 8.88
C GLY A 325 -12.31 -4.46 8.00
N GLN A 326 -13.21 -4.99 7.20
CA GLN A 326 -12.98 -6.13 6.31
C GLN A 326 -12.02 -5.85 5.14
N TYR A 327 -11.73 -4.59 4.83
CA TYR A 327 -10.88 -4.22 3.70
C TYR A 327 -9.41 -4.04 4.10
N PHE A 328 -9.12 -3.93 5.39
CA PHE A 328 -7.77 -3.76 5.90
C PHE A 328 -7.34 -5.00 6.69
N GLY A 329 -6.28 -5.68 6.23
CA GLY A 329 -5.89 -7.00 6.70
C GLY A 329 -6.70 -8.11 6.01
N PHE A 330 -6.85 -9.25 6.69
CA PHE A 330 -7.59 -10.39 6.20
C PHE A 330 -8.69 -10.79 7.19
N THR A 331 -9.84 -11.20 6.67
CA THR A 331 -10.89 -11.86 7.44
C THR A 331 -10.54 -13.34 7.62
N GLU A 332 -11.13 -14.00 8.61
CA GLU A 332 -10.94 -15.44 8.85
C GLU A 332 -11.28 -16.26 7.59
N GLN A 333 -12.35 -15.89 6.89
CA GLN A 333 -12.75 -16.57 5.65
C GLN A 333 -11.71 -16.43 4.54
N GLU A 334 -11.14 -15.24 4.36
CA GLU A 334 -10.10 -15.01 3.36
C GLU A 334 -8.82 -15.78 3.67
N VAL A 335 -8.49 -15.89 4.96
CA VAL A 335 -7.36 -16.71 5.40
C VAL A 335 -7.61 -18.19 5.07
N TYR A 336 -8.80 -18.70 5.32
CA TYR A 336 -9.13 -20.09 5.00
C TYR A 336 -9.07 -20.35 3.49
N GLN A 337 -9.57 -19.42 2.67
CA GLN A 337 -9.43 -19.50 1.22
C GLN A 337 -7.97 -19.50 0.76
N MET A 338 -7.13 -18.69 1.42
CA MET A 338 -5.69 -18.66 1.16
C MET A 338 -5.02 -19.98 1.51
N LEU A 339 -5.33 -20.57 2.66
CA LEU A 339 -4.80 -21.88 3.07
C LEU A 339 -5.24 -22.98 2.10
N ASP A 340 -6.48 -22.95 1.65
CA ASP A 340 -7.00 -23.91 0.65
C ASP A 340 -6.28 -23.74 -0.69
N TYR A 341 -6.02 -22.50 -1.15
CA TYR A 341 -5.27 -22.23 -2.36
C TYR A 341 -3.84 -22.76 -2.31
N TYR A 342 -3.17 -22.65 -1.15
CA TYR A 342 -1.81 -23.18 -0.96
C TYR A 342 -1.76 -24.65 -0.52
N HIS A 343 -2.91 -25.34 -0.44
CA HIS A 343 -3.02 -26.75 -0.03
C HIS A 343 -2.46 -27.04 1.36
N VAL A 344 -2.69 -26.11 2.30
CA VAL A 344 -2.27 -26.23 3.71
C VAL A 344 -3.44 -26.05 4.68
N SER A 345 -4.64 -26.48 4.26
CA SER A 345 -5.90 -26.32 5.01
C SER A 345 -5.88 -27.03 6.36
N GLU A 346 -5.04 -28.05 6.53
CA GLU A 346 -4.82 -28.74 7.82
C GLU A 346 -4.26 -27.82 8.90
N LYS A 347 -3.67 -26.68 8.53
CA LYS A 347 -3.12 -25.70 9.49
C LYS A 347 -4.14 -24.67 10.00
N LYS A 348 -5.42 -24.78 9.65
CA LYS A 348 -6.47 -23.83 10.08
C LYS A 348 -6.54 -23.66 11.59
N GLU A 349 -6.58 -24.76 12.34
CA GLU A 349 -6.66 -24.73 13.81
C GLU A 349 -5.36 -24.24 14.46
N GLU A 350 -4.21 -24.63 13.94
CA GLU A 350 -2.91 -24.14 14.41
C GLU A 350 -2.83 -22.63 14.25
N LEU A 351 -3.24 -22.12 13.09
CA LEU A 351 -3.23 -20.71 12.78
C LEU A 351 -4.18 -19.91 13.68
N LYS A 352 -5.39 -20.43 13.92
CA LYS A 352 -6.37 -19.80 14.79
C LYS A 352 -5.84 -19.66 16.21
N ASN A 353 -5.25 -20.73 16.78
CA ASN A 353 -4.66 -20.72 18.11
C ASN A 353 -3.47 -19.76 18.26
N TRP A 354 -2.87 -19.29 17.17
CA TRP A 354 -1.79 -18.30 17.19
C TRP A 354 -2.31 -16.86 17.38
N TYR A 355 -3.60 -16.63 17.11
CA TYR A 355 -4.20 -15.29 17.04
C TYR A 355 -5.34 -15.07 18.05
N ASP A 356 -5.84 -16.10 18.69
CA ASP A 356 -6.76 -16.07 19.83
C ASP A 356 -5.99 -15.92 21.16
#